data_4ebc99195e162938dcf18d2b86204c3f
#
_entry.id   4ebc99195e162938dcf18d2b86204c3f
#
_cell.length_a   1.000
_cell.length_b   1.000
_cell.length_c   1.000
_cell.angle_alpha   90.00
_cell.angle_beta   90.00
_cell.angle_gamma   90.00
#
_symmetry.space_group_name_H-M   'P 1'
#
loop_
_entity.id
_entity.type
_entity.pdbx_description
1 polymer ?
#
loop_
_entity_poly.entity_id
_entity_poly.type
_entity_poly.pdbx_seq_one_letter_code
_entity_poly.pdbx_strand_id
1 'polypeptide(L)'
;MSRERVANRSAGVALLAALILILALVMVLGNIFYRHQIDVSQSSAILHSDQALLMVLSAEGWARQRLSDNPRMDNIEVDHLGEVWAQALPTLPIEGGVITGCIRDLQARLNLNNFALYTSESLELELNIDDDQPMGMVQLWKRLLELSNIPYTHARSGALVDWLDKDSETVNEWGAEQGDYDGLRIPRVVANTLMTDASELAAIKG
;
A
#
# COMPACT_ATOMS: atom_id res chain seq x y z
N MET A 1 -45.88 -11.53 -71.09
CA MET A 1 -45.42 -12.24 -69.88
C MET A 1 -43.99 -11.89 -69.37
N SER A 2 -43.27 -10.93 -69.97
CA SER A 2 -41.86 -10.61 -69.59
C SER A 2 -41.69 -9.50 -68.55
N ARG A 3 -42.62 -8.57 -68.35
CA ARG A 3 -42.47 -7.45 -67.44
C ARG A 3 -42.70 -7.77 -65.95
N GLU A 4 -43.59 -8.71 -65.66
CA GLU A 4 -43.84 -9.09 -64.21
C GLU A 4 -42.71 -9.87 -63.57
N ARG A 5 -41.91 -10.66 -64.31
CA ARG A 5 -40.78 -11.40 -63.78
C ARG A 5 -39.58 -10.50 -63.43
N VAL A 6 -39.43 -9.37 -64.11
CA VAL A 6 -38.36 -8.39 -63.82
C VAL A 6 -38.72 -7.58 -62.62
N ALA A 7 -39.98 -7.21 -62.41
CA ALA A 7 -40.43 -6.46 -61.21
C ALA A 7 -40.30 -7.32 -59.96
N ASN A 8 -40.55 -8.61 -60.00
CA ASN A 8 -40.38 -9.50 -58.83
C ASN A 8 -38.89 -9.72 -58.39
N ARG A 9 -37.95 -9.66 -59.34
CA ARG A 9 -36.53 -9.77 -59.07
C ARG A 9 -36.01 -8.51 -58.45
N SER A 10 -36.43 -7.32 -58.84
CA SER A 10 -36.03 -6.03 -58.24
C SER A 10 -36.59 -5.83 -56.84
N ALA A 11 -37.78 -6.31 -56.54
CA ALA A 11 -38.38 -6.29 -55.22
C ALA A 11 -37.58 -7.17 -54.23
N GLY A 12 -37.08 -8.34 -54.64
CA GLY A 12 -36.24 -9.20 -53.80
C GLY A 12 -34.89 -8.59 -53.46
N VAL A 13 -34.25 -7.91 -54.42
CA VAL A 13 -32.99 -7.21 -54.20
C VAL A 13 -33.15 -6.00 -53.24
N ALA A 14 -34.24 -5.23 -53.39
CA ALA A 14 -34.54 -4.13 -52.50
C ALA A 14 -34.78 -4.58 -51.06
N LEU A 15 -35.48 -5.69 -50.86
CA LEU A 15 -35.68 -6.27 -49.53
C LEU A 15 -34.38 -6.71 -48.90
N LEU A 16 -33.50 -7.38 -49.68
CA LEU A 16 -32.20 -7.82 -49.18
C LEU A 16 -31.29 -6.64 -48.82
N ALA A 17 -31.28 -5.59 -49.62
CA ALA A 17 -30.55 -4.35 -49.34
C ALA A 17 -31.05 -3.65 -48.05
N ALA A 18 -32.39 -3.60 -47.87
CA ALA A 18 -32.98 -3.03 -46.65
C ALA A 18 -32.61 -3.85 -45.40
N LEU A 19 -32.57 -5.17 -45.51
CA LEU A 19 -32.21 -6.06 -44.41
C LEU A 19 -30.76 -5.91 -44.01
N ILE A 20 -29.84 -5.77 -45.00
CA ILE A 20 -28.42 -5.50 -44.73
C ILE A 20 -28.24 -4.14 -44.04
N LEU A 21 -28.96 -3.11 -44.50
CA LEU A 21 -28.91 -1.79 -43.88
C LEU A 21 -29.39 -1.78 -42.42
N ILE A 22 -30.50 -2.50 -42.16
CA ILE A 22 -31.01 -2.64 -40.78
C ILE A 22 -30.01 -3.39 -39.92
N LEU A 23 -29.39 -4.46 -40.41
CA LEU A 23 -28.39 -5.21 -39.67
C LEU A 23 -27.18 -4.36 -39.36
N ALA A 24 -26.68 -3.58 -40.33
CA ALA A 24 -25.56 -2.65 -40.10
C ALA A 24 -25.91 -1.57 -39.06
N LEU A 25 -27.12 -1.02 -39.13
CA LEU A 25 -27.60 -0.03 -38.15
C LEU A 25 -27.68 -0.61 -36.74
N VAL A 26 -28.21 -1.84 -36.59
CA VAL A 26 -28.28 -2.51 -35.28
C VAL A 26 -26.89 -2.76 -34.71
N MET A 27 -25.90 -3.16 -35.52
CA MET A 27 -24.54 -3.35 -35.10
C MET A 27 -23.90 -2.04 -34.61
N VAL A 28 -24.11 -0.95 -35.34
CA VAL A 28 -23.59 0.38 -34.95
C VAL A 28 -24.24 0.85 -33.65
N LEU A 29 -25.56 0.74 -33.52
CA LEU A 29 -26.26 1.10 -32.28
C LEU A 29 -25.80 0.25 -31.09
N GLY A 30 -25.64 -1.06 -31.29
CA GLY A 30 -25.14 -1.96 -30.26
C GLY A 30 -23.75 -1.53 -29.74
N ASN A 31 -22.84 -1.15 -30.65
CA ASN A 31 -21.52 -0.65 -30.29
C ASN A 31 -21.60 0.68 -29.52
N ILE A 32 -22.46 1.61 -29.91
CA ILE A 32 -22.67 2.89 -29.24
C ILE A 32 -23.21 2.65 -27.82
N PHE A 33 -24.23 1.79 -27.67
CA PHE A 33 -24.77 1.48 -26.34
C PHE A 33 -23.74 0.82 -25.43
N TYR A 34 -22.94 -0.10 -25.94
CA TYR A 34 -21.87 -0.73 -25.17
C TYR A 34 -20.82 0.27 -24.68
N ARG A 35 -20.36 1.15 -25.57
CA ARG A 35 -19.43 2.23 -25.18
C ARG A 35 -20.03 3.16 -24.15
N HIS A 36 -21.26 3.58 -24.36
CA HIS A 36 -21.97 4.46 -23.42
C HIS A 36 -22.09 3.83 -22.03
N GLN A 37 -22.36 2.54 -21.94
CA GLN A 37 -22.44 1.84 -20.65
C GLN A 37 -21.09 1.81 -19.95
N ILE A 38 -19.99 1.61 -20.69
CA ILE A 38 -18.62 1.69 -20.11
C ILE A 38 -18.33 3.09 -19.62
N ASP A 39 -18.62 4.12 -20.41
CA ASP A 39 -18.37 5.53 -20.06
C ASP A 39 -19.14 5.95 -18.79
N VAL A 40 -20.39 5.54 -18.68
CA VAL A 40 -21.22 5.79 -17.48
C VAL A 40 -20.64 5.06 -16.27
N SER A 41 -20.23 3.79 -16.42
CA SER A 41 -19.62 3.03 -15.33
C SER A 41 -18.30 3.63 -14.86
N GLN A 42 -17.43 4.06 -15.77
CA GLN A 42 -16.17 4.72 -15.46
C GLN A 42 -16.41 6.07 -14.77
N SER A 43 -17.32 6.88 -15.30
CA SER A 43 -17.65 8.18 -14.71
C SER A 43 -18.21 8.03 -13.29
N SER A 44 -19.05 7.03 -13.07
CA SER A 44 -19.58 6.70 -11.75
C SER A 44 -18.47 6.26 -10.79
N ALA A 45 -17.55 5.42 -11.24
CA ALA A 45 -16.43 4.96 -10.42
C ALA A 45 -15.50 6.13 -10.01
N ILE A 46 -15.20 7.05 -10.93
CA ILE A 46 -14.40 8.25 -10.65
C ILE A 46 -15.13 9.12 -9.61
N LEU A 47 -16.42 9.40 -9.82
CA LEU A 47 -17.19 10.23 -8.90
C LEU A 47 -17.23 9.65 -7.49
N HIS A 48 -17.45 8.33 -7.36
CA HIS A 48 -17.41 7.65 -6.07
C HIS A 48 -16.02 7.69 -5.41
N SER A 49 -14.95 7.57 -6.20
CA SER A 49 -13.58 7.70 -5.70
C SER A 49 -13.31 9.10 -5.16
N ASP A 50 -13.71 10.14 -5.90
CA ASP A 50 -13.54 11.53 -5.48
C ASP A 50 -14.37 11.84 -4.21
N GLN A 51 -15.59 11.37 -4.14
CA GLN A 51 -16.42 11.49 -2.94
C GLN A 51 -15.76 10.78 -1.74
N ALA A 52 -15.27 9.56 -1.91
CA ALA A 52 -14.57 8.83 -0.88
C ALA A 52 -13.32 9.58 -0.38
N LEU A 53 -12.53 10.15 -1.29
CA LEU A 53 -11.36 10.96 -0.94
C LEU A 53 -11.75 12.19 -0.09
N LEU A 54 -12.78 12.92 -0.48
CA LEU A 54 -13.26 14.08 0.28
C LEU A 54 -13.74 13.68 1.69
N MET A 55 -14.37 12.53 1.82
CA MET A 55 -14.79 11.98 3.10
C MET A 55 -13.59 11.60 3.99
N VAL A 56 -12.57 10.99 3.41
CA VAL A 56 -11.31 10.67 4.14
C VAL A 56 -10.61 11.94 4.61
N LEU A 57 -10.51 12.97 3.78
CA LEU A 57 -9.93 14.27 4.17
C LEU A 57 -10.74 14.95 5.28
N SER A 58 -12.06 14.82 5.25
CA SER A 58 -12.92 15.33 6.32
C SER A 58 -12.71 14.57 7.63
N ALA A 59 -12.54 13.25 7.55
CA ALA A 59 -12.24 12.41 8.70
C ALA A 59 -10.86 12.74 9.29
N GLU A 60 -9.85 13.02 8.44
CA GLU A 60 -8.54 13.51 8.89
C GLU A 60 -8.65 14.85 9.63
N GLY A 61 -9.42 15.79 9.09
CA GLY A 61 -9.70 17.08 9.75
C GLY A 61 -10.34 16.90 11.13
N TRP A 62 -11.31 15.99 11.23
CA TRP A 62 -11.91 15.63 12.51
C TRP A 62 -10.91 14.98 13.48
N ALA A 63 -10.06 14.08 13.00
CA ALA A 63 -9.01 13.46 13.82
C ALA A 63 -8.01 14.49 14.36
N ARG A 64 -7.60 15.46 13.53
CA ARG A 64 -6.74 16.58 13.96
C ARG A 64 -7.41 17.41 15.07
N GLN A 65 -8.71 17.74 14.91
CA GLN A 65 -9.45 18.43 15.94
C GLN A 65 -9.50 17.62 17.23
N ARG A 66 -9.73 16.31 17.13
CA ARG A 66 -9.78 15.41 18.29
C ARG A 66 -8.47 15.39 19.09
N LEU A 67 -7.33 15.39 18.37
CA LEU A 67 -6.01 15.47 19.00
C LEU A 67 -5.76 16.85 19.64
N SER A 68 -6.21 17.92 18.98
CA SER A 68 -6.07 19.30 19.50
C SER A 68 -6.91 19.54 20.76
N ASP A 69 -8.11 18.96 20.81
CA ASP A 69 -9.06 19.13 21.92
C ASP A 69 -8.84 18.12 23.06
N ASN A 70 -7.79 17.27 22.95
CA ASN A 70 -7.50 16.28 23.98
C ASN A 70 -7.21 16.99 25.30
N PRO A 71 -8.13 16.95 26.27
CA PRO A 71 -7.88 17.57 27.56
C PRO A 71 -6.78 16.73 28.23
N ARG A 72 -5.62 17.31 28.43
CA ARG A 72 -4.57 16.72 29.26
C ARG A 72 -5.15 16.56 30.66
N MET A 73 -5.74 15.40 30.93
CA MET A 73 -6.19 15.04 32.25
C MET A 73 -4.94 14.81 33.11
N ASP A 74 -4.87 15.49 34.23
CA ASP A 74 -3.94 15.24 35.34
C ASP A 74 -2.49 15.75 35.24
N ASN A 75 -2.18 16.82 34.53
CA ASN A 75 -0.80 17.36 34.42
C ASN A 75 0.26 16.34 33.96
N ILE A 76 -0.14 15.26 33.32
CA ILE A 76 0.75 14.28 32.71
C ILE A 76 1.11 14.80 31.33
N GLU A 77 2.37 15.13 31.09
CA GLU A 77 2.88 15.61 29.80
C GLU A 77 3.07 14.48 28.75
N VAL A 78 2.65 13.27 29.06
CA VAL A 78 2.87 12.08 28.23
C VAL A 78 1.56 11.56 27.69
N ASP A 79 1.43 11.53 26.38
CA ASP A 79 0.31 10.90 25.69
C ASP A 79 0.35 9.37 25.88
N HIS A 80 -0.80 8.75 26.13
CA HIS A 80 -0.88 7.32 26.36
C HIS A 80 -2.13 6.67 25.75
N LEU A 81 -2.09 5.36 25.53
CA LEU A 81 -3.15 4.60 24.88
C LEU A 81 -4.48 4.54 25.66
N GLY A 82 -4.51 5.00 26.91
CA GLY A 82 -5.75 5.14 27.69
C GLY A 82 -6.57 6.38 27.35
N GLU A 83 -6.05 7.30 26.56
CA GLU A 83 -6.71 8.54 26.19
C GLU A 83 -7.80 8.34 25.12
N VAL A 84 -8.66 9.34 25.01
CA VAL A 84 -9.84 9.29 24.13
C VAL A 84 -9.46 9.17 22.66
N TRP A 85 -8.33 9.75 22.24
CA TRP A 85 -7.86 9.68 20.86
C TRP A 85 -7.43 8.25 20.45
N ALA A 86 -6.91 7.46 21.41
CA ALA A 86 -6.44 6.10 21.14
C ALA A 86 -7.56 5.06 21.09
N GLN A 87 -8.78 5.43 21.50
CA GLN A 87 -9.93 4.54 21.45
C GLN A 87 -10.44 4.37 20.02
N ALA A 88 -10.95 3.18 19.71
CA ALA A 88 -11.58 2.91 18.43
C ALA A 88 -12.75 3.88 18.20
N LEU A 89 -12.77 4.51 17.02
CA LEU A 89 -13.87 5.38 16.65
C LEU A 89 -15.13 4.57 16.38
N PRO A 90 -16.28 5.02 16.86
CA PRO A 90 -17.54 4.40 16.47
C PRO A 90 -17.72 4.54 14.95
N THR A 91 -18.35 3.57 14.35
CA THR A 91 -18.74 3.64 12.93
C THR A 91 -19.69 4.82 12.72
N LEU A 92 -19.28 5.78 11.90
CA LEU A 92 -20.08 6.97 11.58
C LEU A 92 -20.83 6.74 10.28
N PRO A 93 -22.17 6.67 10.31
CA PRO A 93 -22.97 6.59 9.08
C PRO A 93 -22.93 7.94 8.35
N ILE A 94 -22.73 7.89 7.04
CA ILE A 94 -22.72 9.04 6.14
C ILE A 94 -23.61 8.74 4.93
N GLU A 95 -23.98 9.77 4.19
CA GLU A 95 -24.70 9.56 2.93
C GLU A 95 -23.83 8.78 1.94
N GLY A 96 -24.29 7.60 1.54
CA GLY A 96 -23.58 6.71 0.61
C GLY A 96 -22.61 5.71 1.25
N GLY A 97 -22.46 5.66 2.60
CA GLY A 97 -21.58 4.71 3.24
C GLY A 97 -21.39 4.85 4.73
N VAL A 98 -20.26 4.37 5.20
CA VAL A 98 -19.84 4.49 6.60
C VAL A 98 -18.36 4.89 6.66
N ILE A 99 -18.00 5.69 7.66
CA ILE A 99 -16.60 5.99 7.98
C ILE A 99 -16.21 5.19 9.22
N THR A 100 -15.11 4.49 9.13
CA THR A 100 -14.41 3.87 10.26
C THR A 100 -12.97 4.32 10.26
N GLY A 101 -12.37 4.50 11.42
CA GLY A 101 -11.00 4.93 11.52
C GLY A 101 -10.40 4.67 12.89
N CYS A 102 -9.08 4.80 12.97
CA CYS A 102 -8.35 4.80 14.23
C CYS A 102 -7.16 5.76 14.12
N ILE A 103 -6.80 6.36 15.24
CA ILE A 103 -5.57 7.14 15.38
C ILE A 103 -4.54 6.22 16.01
N ARG A 104 -3.31 6.20 15.47
CA ARG A 104 -2.21 5.40 16.01
C ARG A 104 -0.98 6.28 16.15
N ASP A 105 -0.33 6.17 17.28
CA ASP A 105 0.97 6.78 17.51
C ASP A 105 2.05 6.04 16.70
N LEU A 106 2.73 6.77 15.82
CA LEU A 106 3.83 6.22 15.03
C LEU A 106 5.14 6.17 15.82
N GLN A 107 5.29 6.98 16.89
CA GLN A 107 6.48 6.92 17.75
C GLN A 107 6.51 5.66 18.62
N ALA A 108 5.34 5.02 18.82
CA ALA A 108 5.25 3.71 19.46
C ALA A 108 5.68 2.55 18.53
N ARG A 109 6.21 2.83 17.33
CA ARG A 109 6.70 1.84 16.37
C ARG A 109 8.22 1.95 16.23
N LEU A 110 8.86 0.80 16.06
CA LEU A 110 10.26 0.74 15.71
C LEU A 110 10.47 1.33 14.30
N ASN A 111 11.27 2.38 14.21
CA ASN A 111 11.66 2.94 12.92
C ASN A 111 12.88 2.19 12.38
N LEU A 112 12.65 1.27 11.45
CA LEU A 112 13.71 0.45 10.85
C LEU A 112 14.77 1.27 10.12
N ASN A 113 14.41 2.44 9.59
CA ASN A 113 15.37 3.31 8.92
C ASN A 113 16.46 3.87 9.84
N ASN A 114 16.29 3.76 11.16
CA ASN A 114 17.35 4.12 12.09
C ASN A 114 18.57 3.20 11.98
N PHE A 115 18.42 1.98 11.41
CA PHE A 115 19.54 1.10 11.14
C PHE A 115 20.50 1.65 10.06
N ALA A 116 20.06 2.55 9.19
CA ALA A 116 20.93 3.24 8.24
C ALA A 116 21.98 4.17 8.90
N LEU A 117 21.88 4.40 10.21
CA LEU A 117 22.83 5.20 10.97
C LEU A 117 23.97 4.36 11.58
N TYR A 118 23.89 3.04 11.48
CA TYR A 118 24.90 2.16 12.04
C TYR A 118 26.13 2.05 11.12
N THR A 119 27.27 2.01 11.76
CA THR A 119 28.56 1.62 11.18
C THR A 119 28.95 0.26 11.73
N SER A 120 29.96 -0.39 11.13
CA SER A 120 30.51 -1.66 11.64
C SER A 120 30.80 -1.60 13.14
N GLU A 121 31.48 -0.54 13.59
CA GLU A 121 31.87 -0.35 14.99
C GLU A 121 30.66 -0.19 15.91
N SER A 122 29.69 0.64 15.54
CA SER A 122 28.50 0.89 16.36
C SER A 122 27.57 -0.32 16.42
N LEU A 123 27.47 -1.07 15.34
CA LEU A 123 26.69 -2.30 15.28
C LEU A 123 27.33 -3.38 16.18
N GLU A 124 28.64 -3.58 16.10
CA GLU A 124 29.35 -4.55 16.93
C GLU A 124 29.28 -4.21 18.42
N LEU A 125 29.36 -2.93 18.76
CA LEU A 125 29.18 -2.48 20.15
C LEU A 125 27.79 -2.88 20.68
N GLU A 126 26.71 -2.63 19.94
CA GLU A 126 25.36 -2.99 20.37
C GLU A 126 25.08 -4.49 20.34
N LEU A 127 25.70 -5.24 19.44
CA LEU A 127 25.56 -6.71 19.40
C LEU A 127 26.17 -7.37 20.65
N ASN A 128 27.17 -6.75 21.26
CA ASN A 128 27.91 -7.26 22.43
C ASN A 128 27.48 -6.61 23.75
N ILE A 129 26.43 -5.79 23.77
CA ILE A 129 25.90 -5.18 25.01
C ILE A 129 25.15 -6.22 25.84
N ASP A 130 25.44 -6.26 27.14
CA ASP A 130 24.71 -7.06 28.12
C ASP A 130 23.29 -6.52 28.34
N ASP A 131 22.36 -7.40 28.70
CA ASP A 131 20.92 -7.07 28.88
C ASP A 131 20.66 -6.01 30.01
N ASP A 132 21.66 -5.66 30.81
CA ASP A 132 21.57 -4.65 31.89
C ASP A 132 21.82 -3.20 31.42
N GLN A 133 22.17 -2.99 30.16
CA GLN A 133 22.42 -1.66 29.59
C GLN A 133 21.13 -1.04 29.02
N PRO A 134 21.09 0.31 28.82
CA PRO A 134 19.96 0.96 28.16
C PRO A 134 19.68 0.33 26.80
N MET A 135 18.43 0.04 26.54
CA MET A 135 17.98 -0.68 25.36
C MET A 135 18.27 0.12 24.08
N GLY A 136 19.28 -0.31 23.30
CA GLY A 136 19.59 0.23 21.98
C GLY A 136 18.62 -0.26 20.90
N MET A 137 18.82 0.21 19.67
CA MET A 137 17.96 -0.15 18.53
C MET A 137 18.04 -1.65 18.19
N VAL A 138 19.25 -2.23 18.26
CA VAL A 138 19.47 -3.67 17.99
C VAL A 138 18.76 -4.53 19.02
N GLN A 139 18.76 -4.13 20.29
CA GLN A 139 18.07 -4.85 21.35
C GLN A 139 16.55 -4.74 21.23
N LEU A 140 16.02 -3.56 20.84
CA LEU A 140 14.61 -3.40 20.50
C LEU A 140 14.20 -4.28 19.33
N TRP A 141 15.05 -4.36 18.31
CA TRP A 141 14.85 -5.25 17.15
C TRP A 141 14.85 -6.73 17.56
N LYS A 142 15.85 -7.16 18.34
CA LYS A 142 15.91 -8.51 18.91
C LYS A 142 14.63 -8.84 19.68
N ARG A 143 14.20 -7.94 20.57
CA ARG A 143 12.97 -8.11 21.35
C ARG A 143 11.72 -8.20 20.49
N LEU A 144 11.63 -7.38 19.44
CA LEU A 144 10.52 -7.42 18.49
C LEU A 144 10.44 -8.77 17.77
N LEU A 145 11.57 -9.30 17.30
CA LEU A 145 11.64 -10.60 16.64
C LEU A 145 11.23 -11.73 17.60
N GLU A 146 11.74 -11.73 18.84
CA GLU A 146 11.39 -12.70 19.86
C GLU A 146 9.90 -12.69 20.17
N LEU A 147 9.29 -11.52 20.35
CA LEU A 147 7.84 -11.37 20.55
C LEU A 147 7.01 -11.85 19.35
N SER A 148 7.61 -11.80 18.16
CA SER A 148 7.00 -12.30 16.92
C SER A 148 7.27 -13.78 16.67
N ASN A 149 7.91 -14.50 17.62
CA ASN A 149 8.37 -15.88 17.49
C ASN A 149 9.32 -16.10 16.30
N ILE A 150 10.13 -15.10 15.97
CA ILE A 150 11.15 -15.16 14.93
C ILE A 150 12.51 -15.24 15.60
N PRO A 151 13.32 -16.27 15.32
CA PRO A 151 14.65 -16.37 15.91
C PRO A 151 15.52 -15.18 15.53
N TYR A 152 16.13 -14.53 16.51
CA TYR A 152 17.11 -13.49 16.26
C TYR A 152 18.44 -14.11 15.80
N THR A 153 19.08 -13.47 14.82
CA THR A 153 20.46 -13.76 14.41
C THR A 153 21.17 -12.45 14.09
N HIS A 154 22.49 -12.39 14.30
CA HIS A 154 23.30 -11.23 13.94
C HIS A 154 23.19 -10.91 12.44
N ALA A 155 23.08 -11.94 11.61
CA ALA A 155 22.91 -11.80 10.16
C ALA A 155 21.65 -10.97 9.78
N ARG A 156 20.59 -11.01 10.59
CA ARG A 156 19.39 -10.20 10.33
C ARG A 156 19.64 -8.72 10.58
N SER A 157 20.45 -8.38 11.57
CA SER A 157 20.81 -6.99 11.84
C SER A 157 21.82 -6.46 10.81
N GLY A 158 22.85 -7.25 10.47
CA GLY A 158 23.84 -6.87 9.44
C GLY A 158 23.17 -6.67 8.07
N ALA A 159 22.41 -7.64 7.60
CA ALA A 159 21.70 -7.54 6.33
C ALA A 159 20.67 -6.39 6.29
N LEU A 160 20.10 -6.00 7.45
CA LEU A 160 19.19 -4.86 7.54
C LEU A 160 19.95 -3.53 7.40
N VAL A 161 21.15 -3.41 7.98
CA VAL A 161 22.00 -2.23 7.80
C VAL A 161 22.43 -2.08 6.34
N ASP A 162 23.00 -3.14 5.73
CA ASP A 162 23.46 -3.13 4.34
C ASP A 162 22.31 -2.88 3.33
N TRP A 163 21.07 -3.30 3.67
CA TRP A 163 19.90 -2.98 2.84
C TRP A 163 19.61 -1.47 2.79
N LEU A 164 19.95 -0.75 3.86
CA LEU A 164 19.55 0.65 4.07
C LEU A 164 20.67 1.64 3.78
N ASP A 165 21.92 1.24 3.90
CA ASP A 165 23.04 2.14 3.65
C ASP A 165 23.26 2.39 2.14
N LYS A 166 24.22 3.21 1.78
CA LYS A 166 24.38 3.67 0.40
C LYS A 166 25.58 3.07 -0.32
N ASP A 167 26.39 2.37 0.44
CA ASP A 167 27.58 1.76 -0.17
C ASP A 167 27.30 0.32 -0.63
N SER A 168 28.30 -0.45 -0.96
CA SER A 168 28.21 -1.83 -1.41
C SER A 168 29.21 -2.71 -0.67
N GLU A 169 29.61 -2.28 0.53
CA GLU A 169 30.51 -2.99 1.41
C GLU A 169 29.70 -3.55 2.60
N THR A 170 29.86 -4.83 2.88
CA THR A 170 29.16 -5.42 4.03
C THR A 170 29.57 -4.76 5.34
N VAL A 171 28.60 -4.39 6.16
CA VAL A 171 28.83 -3.72 7.46
C VAL A 171 29.71 -4.57 8.40
N ASN A 172 29.62 -5.89 8.30
CA ASN A 172 30.47 -6.85 9.02
C ASN A 172 30.38 -8.25 8.35
N GLU A 173 30.96 -9.27 8.98
CA GLU A 173 30.90 -10.66 8.52
C GLU A 173 29.49 -11.25 8.37
N TRP A 174 28.48 -10.61 8.97
CA TRP A 174 27.07 -11.01 8.96
C TRP A 174 26.22 -10.20 7.96
N GLY A 175 26.84 -9.22 7.31
CA GLY A 175 26.18 -8.37 6.33
C GLY A 175 25.76 -9.12 5.06
N ALA A 176 24.99 -8.47 4.19
CA ALA A 176 24.56 -9.05 2.91
C ALA A 176 24.38 -7.95 1.86
N GLU A 177 25.24 -8.02 0.85
CA GLU A 177 25.26 -7.13 -0.30
C GLU A 177 24.78 -7.80 -1.59
N GLN A 178 24.80 -7.10 -2.73
CA GLN A 178 24.25 -7.55 -4.00
C GLN A 178 24.67 -8.98 -4.37
N GLY A 179 25.95 -9.35 -4.11
CA GLY A 179 26.44 -10.70 -4.40
C GLY A 179 25.69 -11.82 -3.66
N ASP A 180 25.20 -11.54 -2.47
CA ASP A 180 24.39 -12.47 -1.67
C ASP A 180 22.99 -12.66 -2.21
N TYR A 181 22.42 -11.61 -2.79
CA TYR A 181 21.06 -11.62 -3.34
C TYR A 181 21.01 -12.18 -4.76
N ASP A 182 22.07 -12.06 -5.54
CA ASP A 182 22.18 -12.63 -6.90
C ASP A 182 22.11 -14.16 -6.90
N GLY A 183 22.63 -14.80 -5.84
CA GLY A 183 22.61 -16.26 -5.66
C GLY A 183 21.28 -16.84 -5.17
N LEU A 184 20.28 -16.04 -4.87
CA LEU A 184 18.98 -16.52 -4.39
C LEU A 184 18.18 -17.17 -5.52
N ARG A 185 17.28 -18.09 -5.16
CA ARG A 185 16.34 -18.73 -6.12
C ARG A 185 15.54 -17.70 -6.94
N ILE A 186 15.23 -16.57 -6.35
CA ILE A 186 14.66 -15.39 -7.01
C ILE A 186 15.65 -14.26 -6.73
N PRO A 187 16.50 -13.88 -7.70
CA PRO A 187 17.43 -12.79 -7.54
C PRO A 187 16.72 -11.49 -7.20
N ARG A 188 17.34 -10.69 -6.36
CA ARG A 188 16.81 -9.39 -5.89
C ARG A 188 17.92 -8.35 -6.03
N VAL A 189 17.53 -7.10 -6.14
CA VAL A 189 18.43 -5.95 -6.11
C VAL A 189 18.38 -5.38 -4.70
N VAL A 190 19.54 -5.17 -4.09
CA VAL A 190 19.65 -4.46 -2.81
C VAL A 190 19.17 -3.03 -2.99
N ALA A 191 18.46 -2.50 -2.02
CA ALA A 191 17.88 -1.17 -2.14
C ALA A 191 18.92 -0.05 -1.97
N ASN A 192 19.90 -0.21 -1.09
CA ASN A 192 20.92 0.78 -0.71
C ASN A 192 20.31 2.17 -0.50
N THR A 193 19.14 2.18 0.15
CA THR A 193 18.37 3.38 0.46
C THR A 193 17.38 3.12 1.57
N LEU A 194 16.86 4.20 2.17
CA LEU A 194 15.85 4.08 3.22
C LEU A 194 14.58 3.37 2.72
N MET A 195 14.03 2.48 3.53
CA MET A 195 12.75 1.83 3.26
C MET A 195 11.62 2.84 3.16
N THR A 196 10.79 2.64 2.18
CA THR A 196 9.53 3.39 2.02
C THR A 196 8.34 2.63 2.61
N ASP A 197 8.42 1.30 2.67
CA ASP A 197 7.38 0.44 3.21
C ASP A 197 7.98 -0.72 4.02
N ALA A 198 7.35 -1.07 5.13
CA ALA A 198 7.82 -2.17 6.00
C ALA A 198 7.79 -3.55 5.31
N SER A 199 7.05 -3.71 4.21
CA SER A 199 7.03 -4.96 3.43
C SER A 199 8.37 -5.28 2.76
N GLU A 200 9.27 -4.29 2.62
CA GLU A 200 10.63 -4.49 2.12
C GLU A 200 11.44 -5.45 2.99
N LEU A 201 11.12 -5.55 4.30
CA LEU A 201 11.72 -6.57 5.17
C LEU A 201 11.63 -8.00 4.60
N ALA A 202 10.57 -8.31 3.86
CA ALA A 202 10.43 -9.62 3.23
C ALA A 202 11.42 -9.86 2.07
N ALA A 203 12.11 -8.81 1.63
CA ALA A 203 13.14 -8.89 0.59
C ALA A 203 14.53 -9.13 1.17
N ILE A 204 14.77 -8.78 2.42
CA ILE A 204 16.06 -8.87 3.11
C ILE A 204 16.42 -10.33 3.38
N LYS A 205 17.72 -10.64 3.30
CA LYS A 205 18.26 -11.96 3.59
C LYS A 205 18.19 -12.25 5.09
N GLY A 206 17.56 -13.37 5.48
CA GLY A 206 17.57 -13.82 6.88
C GLY A 206 16.26 -14.41 7.41
#